data_3ad4970a2d5efdb8a873d7549da8a5fd
#
_entry.id   3ad4970a2d5efdb8a873d7549da8a5fd
#
_cell.length_a   1.000
_cell.length_b   1.000
_cell.length_c   1.000
_cell.angle_alpha   90.00
_cell.angle_beta   90.00
_cell.angle_gamma   90.00
#
_symmetry.space_group_name_H-M   'P 1'
#
loop_
_entity.id
_entity.type
_entity.pdbx_description
1 polymer ?
#
loop_
_entity_poly.entity_id
_entity_poly.type
_entity_poly.pdbx_seq_one_letter_code
_entity_poly.pdbx_strand_id
1 'polypeptide(L)'
;KDTKIITKEIGQVVISAPNVFVKEWIHNKFKKTIFQCLKQADNDIREINYVVGNPFIKTPDSKILTREIQLEQIQETNSDTDIDPKTNLNRKYTLDNFVVGSSNELAYAASMAVAKSLGKVYNPLFIYGGVGLGKTHLLQGIADKILKDNPDKKIIYLPAEKMVTELIEGIKNKTVEEVKTKYAQKDVLIVDDIQFLAAKETTQDIFFATFNNLYNRNKQIILSSDRPPKALSAIEERLKSRFEGGMIADINIPDYETRLXXXXGYSKNKDEK
;
A
#
# COMPACT_ATOMS: atom_id res chain seq x y z
N LYS A 1 -18.57 10.60 -10.32
CA LYS A 1 -19.25 10.95 -11.59
C LYS A 1 -19.11 9.89 -12.70
N ASP A 2 -18.26 8.89 -12.53
CA ASP A 2 -17.90 7.93 -13.60
C ASP A 2 -18.41 6.51 -13.33
N THR A 3 -19.46 6.38 -12.56
CA THR A 3 -20.15 5.11 -12.32
C THR A 3 -21.36 5.03 -13.27
N LYS A 4 -21.47 3.93 -14.03
CA LYS A 4 -22.53 3.76 -15.05
C LYS A 4 -23.10 2.35 -15.00
N ILE A 5 -24.38 2.21 -15.33
CA ILE A 5 -25.00 0.90 -15.59
C ILE A 5 -24.53 0.47 -16.98
N ILE A 6 -23.90 -0.69 -17.09
CA ILE A 6 -23.36 -1.23 -18.36
C ILE A 6 -24.37 -2.10 -19.07
N THR A 7 -24.94 -3.04 -18.32
CA THR A 7 -25.84 -4.07 -18.89
C THR A 7 -26.98 -4.29 -17.94
N LYS A 8 -28.15 -4.47 -18.54
CA LYS A 8 -29.36 -4.92 -17.86
C LYS A 8 -29.84 -6.17 -18.59
N GLU A 9 -29.68 -7.31 -17.97
CA GLU A 9 -30.20 -8.59 -18.48
C GLU A 9 -31.26 -9.10 -17.51
N ILE A 10 -32.03 -10.10 -17.92
CA ILE A 10 -33.17 -10.59 -17.13
C ILE A 10 -32.74 -10.92 -15.69
N GLY A 11 -33.15 -10.06 -14.77
CA GLY A 11 -32.90 -10.24 -13.33
C GLY A 11 -31.56 -9.73 -12.80
N GLN A 12 -30.63 -9.28 -13.66
CA GLN A 12 -29.30 -8.82 -13.23
C GLN A 12 -28.96 -7.44 -13.79
N VAL A 13 -28.30 -6.62 -12.95
CA VAL A 13 -27.78 -5.30 -13.34
C VAL A 13 -26.29 -5.26 -13.07
N VAL A 14 -25.50 -4.85 -14.05
CA VAL A 14 -24.05 -4.69 -13.91
C VAL A 14 -23.71 -3.20 -13.87
N ILE A 15 -23.03 -2.80 -12.80
CA ILE A 15 -22.60 -1.41 -12.58
C ILE A 15 -21.08 -1.33 -12.71
N SER A 16 -20.61 -0.43 -13.57
CA SER A 16 -19.18 -0.12 -13.71
C SER A 16 -18.74 0.89 -12.67
N ALA A 17 -17.61 0.63 -12.02
CA ALA A 17 -16.92 1.56 -11.16
C ALA A 17 -15.52 1.88 -11.75
N PRO A 18 -15.01 3.10 -11.57
CA PRO A 18 -13.73 3.50 -12.18
C PRO A 18 -12.51 2.77 -11.58
N ASN A 19 -12.60 2.28 -10.35
CA ASN A 19 -11.55 1.52 -9.69
C ASN A 19 -12.12 0.64 -8.57
N VAL A 20 -11.27 -0.24 -8.02
CA VAL A 20 -11.65 -1.20 -6.97
C VAL A 20 -12.17 -0.51 -5.72
N PHE A 21 -11.54 0.61 -5.33
CA PHE A 21 -11.92 1.36 -4.13
C PHE A 21 -13.36 1.90 -4.23
N VAL A 22 -13.71 2.50 -5.37
CA VAL A 22 -15.08 3.01 -5.62
C VAL A 22 -16.06 1.86 -5.69
N LYS A 23 -15.70 0.72 -6.29
CA LYS A 23 -16.51 -0.50 -6.32
C LYS A 23 -16.87 -0.95 -4.90
N GLU A 24 -15.87 -1.11 -4.02
CA GLU A 24 -16.08 -1.56 -2.65
C GLU A 24 -16.88 -0.55 -1.82
N TRP A 25 -16.57 0.73 -1.97
CA TRP A 25 -17.30 1.81 -1.29
C TRP A 25 -18.78 1.83 -1.65
N ILE A 26 -19.12 1.70 -2.94
CA ILE A 26 -20.50 1.62 -3.42
C ILE A 26 -21.17 0.33 -2.91
N HIS A 27 -20.48 -0.80 -3.00
CA HIS A 27 -21.01 -2.09 -2.55
C HIS A 27 -21.33 -2.05 -1.05
N ASN A 28 -20.41 -1.55 -0.22
CA ASN A 28 -20.57 -1.58 1.24
C ASN A 28 -21.59 -0.53 1.74
N LYS A 29 -21.58 0.68 1.18
CA LYS A 29 -22.37 1.79 1.69
C LYS A 29 -23.74 1.95 1.02
N PHE A 30 -23.84 1.66 -0.25
CA PHE A 30 -25.05 1.98 -1.03
C PHE A 30 -25.76 0.77 -1.66
N LYS A 31 -25.28 -0.47 -1.44
CA LYS A 31 -25.87 -1.68 -2.02
C LYS A 31 -27.38 -1.77 -1.80
N LYS A 32 -27.84 -1.56 -0.56
CA LYS A 32 -29.27 -1.64 -0.20
C LYS A 32 -30.08 -0.55 -0.91
N THR A 33 -29.59 0.68 -0.90
CA THR A 33 -30.28 1.84 -1.50
C THR A 33 -30.39 1.67 -3.02
N ILE A 34 -29.28 1.30 -3.67
CA ILE A 34 -29.25 1.07 -5.12
C ILE A 34 -30.20 -0.07 -5.50
N PHE A 35 -30.18 -1.17 -4.73
CA PHE A 35 -31.08 -2.31 -4.96
C PHE A 35 -32.53 -1.90 -4.86
N GLN A 36 -32.90 -1.11 -3.85
CA GLN A 36 -34.26 -0.61 -3.67
C GLN A 36 -34.71 0.29 -4.83
N CYS A 37 -33.83 1.22 -5.25
CA CYS A 37 -34.15 2.12 -6.38
C CYS A 37 -34.30 1.35 -7.69
N LEU A 38 -33.44 0.39 -7.95
CA LEU A 38 -33.47 -0.43 -9.15
C LEU A 38 -34.73 -1.33 -9.16
N LYS A 39 -35.12 -1.88 -8.01
CA LYS A 39 -36.30 -2.71 -7.86
C LYS A 39 -37.60 -1.92 -8.02
N GLN A 40 -37.61 -0.63 -7.65
CA GLN A 40 -38.75 0.27 -7.91
C GLN A 40 -38.88 0.59 -9.41
N ALA A 41 -37.77 0.63 -10.14
CA ALA A 41 -37.79 0.89 -11.58
C ALA A 41 -38.10 -0.37 -12.40
N ASP A 42 -37.72 -1.54 -11.90
CA ASP A 42 -37.97 -2.81 -12.55
C ASP A 42 -38.02 -3.94 -11.50
N ASN A 43 -39.19 -4.52 -11.36
CA ASN A 43 -39.50 -5.53 -10.31
C ASN A 43 -38.80 -6.87 -10.53
N ASP A 44 -38.29 -7.13 -11.74
CA ASP A 44 -37.60 -8.39 -12.09
C ASP A 44 -36.16 -8.44 -11.67
N ILE A 45 -35.55 -7.34 -11.17
CA ILE A 45 -34.17 -7.28 -10.76
C ILE A 45 -33.96 -8.07 -9.46
N ARG A 46 -33.06 -9.07 -9.54
CA ARG A 46 -32.73 -9.98 -8.44
C ARG A 46 -31.30 -9.78 -7.90
N GLU A 47 -30.41 -9.29 -8.73
CA GLU A 47 -29.01 -9.20 -8.40
C GLU A 47 -28.33 -7.97 -9.00
N ILE A 48 -27.35 -7.41 -8.25
CA ILE A 48 -26.49 -6.32 -8.75
C ILE A 48 -25.04 -6.79 -8.69
N ASN A 49 -24.37 -6.75 -9.82
CA ASN A 49 -22.95 -7.05 -9.94
C ASN A 49 -22.15 -5.78 -10.22
N TYR A 50 -20.96 -5.69 -9.65
CA TYR A 50 -20.07 -4.52 -9.80
C TYR A 50 -18.78 -4.93 -10.49
N VAL A 51 -18.44 -4.23 -11.58
CA VAL A 51 -17.21 -4.45 -12.33
C VAL A 51 -16.33 -3.20 -12.30
N VAL A 52 -15.03 -3.37 -12.48
CA VAL A 52 -14.08 -2.26 -12.56
C VAL A 52 -13.63 -2.10 -14.01
N GLY A 53 -13.71 -0.91 -14.54
CA GLY A 53 -13.19 -0.57 -15.87
C GLY A 53 -14.16 0.22 -16.75
N ASN A 54 -13.65 0.65 -17.90
CA ASN A 54 -14.42 1.41 -18.89
C ASN A 54 -14.97 0.48 -19.98
N PRO A 55 -16.32 0.37 -20.13
CA PRO A 55 -16.93 -0.64 -21.02
C PRO A 55 -16.96 -0.29 -22.51
N PHE A 56 -16.28 0.76 -22.94
CA PHE A 56 -16.33 1.21 -24.34
C PHE A 56 -15.12 0.78 -25.18
N ILE A 57 -14.76 -0.52 -25.14
CA ILE A 57 -13.93 -1.08 -26.20
C ILE A 57 -14.83 -2.05 -26.99
N LYS A 58 -15.35 -1.59 -28.13
CA LYS A 58 -16.07 -2.43 -29.06
C LYS A 58 -15.08 -3.31 -29.82
N THR A 59 -15.12 -4.60 -29.58
CA THR A 59 -14.59 -5.59 -30.52
C THR A 59 -15.77 -6.26 -31.23
N PRO A 60 -15.77 -6.33 -32.57
CA PRO A 60 -16.85 -7.00 -33.28
C PRO A 60 -16.66 -8.53 -33.26
N ASP A 61 -17.78 -9.22 -33.22
CA ASP A 61 -18.01 -10.64 -33.36
C ASP A 61 -17.64 -11.59 -32.22
N SER A 62 -18.66 -11.97 -31.49
CA SER A 62 -18.64 -13.27 -30.82
C SER A 62 -20.00 -13.98 -31.01
N LYS A 63 -19.98 -15.04 -31.80
CA LYS A 63 -21.08 -15.98 -31.86
C LYS A 63 -21.20 -16.72 -30.52
N ILE A 64 -22.39 -16.71 -30.01
CA ILE A 64 -22.77 -17.39 -28.76
C ILE A 64 -22.59 -18.91 -28.94
N LEU A 65 -21.72 -19.47 -28.15
CA LEU A 65 -21.66 -20.90 -27.95
C LEU A 65 -22.03 -21.21 -26.50
N THR A 66 -23.25 -21.66 -26.31
CA THR A 66 -23.69 -22.30 -25.09
C THR A 66 -22.87 -23.57 -24.88
N ARG A 67 -21.95 -23.55 -23.93
CA ARG A 67 -21.28 -24.78 -23.49
C ARG A 67 -21.50 -24.93 -22.00
N GLU A 68 -21.98 -26.10 -21.63
CA GLU A 68 -22.20 -26.53 -20.27
C GLU A 68 -20.93 -26.30 -19.42
N ILE A 69 -21.08 -25.51 -18.39
CA ILE A 69 -19.99 -25.29 -17.44
C ILE A 69 -19.91 -26.53 -16.55
N GLN A 70 -19.03 -27.44 -16.89
CA GLN A 70 -18.57 -28.43 -15.94
C GLN A 70 -17.77 -27.70 -14.88
N LEU A 71 -18.14 -27.95 -13.63
CA LEU A 71 -17.39 -27.53 -12.45
C LEU A 71 -16.01 -28.22 -12.45
N GLU A 72 -15.14 -27.81 -13.34
CA GLU A 72 -13.73 -28.11 -13.19
C GLU A 72 -13.12 -27.04 -12.29
N GLN A 73 -12.43 -27.53 -11.30
CA GLN A 73 -11.65 -26.76 -10.35
C GLN A 73 -10.99 -25.58 -11.03
N ILE A 74 -11.39 -24.38 -10.66
CA ILE A 74 -10.64 -23.18 -10.99
C ILE A 74 -9.32 -23.33 -10.23
N GLN A 75 -8.35 -23.96 -10.85
CA GLN A 75 -6.98 -23.69 -10.46
C GLN A 75 -6.82 -22.19 -10.63
N GLU A 76 -6.58 -21.52 -9.53
CA GLU A 76 -6.17 -20.13 -9.54
C GLU A 76 -5.02 -20.03 -10.53
N THR A 77 -5.32 -19.58 -11.75
CA THR A 77 -4.27 -19.10 -12.61
C THR A 77 -3.65 -17.93 -11.85
N ASN A 78 -2.47 -18.15 -11.36
CA ASN A 78 -1.65 -17.13 -10.76
C ASN A 78 -1.57 -15.98 -11.75
N SER A 79 -2.49 -15.03 -11.64
CA SER A 79 -2.22 -13.69 -12.13
C SER A 79 -0.96 -13.30 -11.38
N ASP A 80 0.10 -13.02 -12.09
CA ASP A 80 1.36 -12.52 -11.56
C ASP A 80 1.06 -11.41 -10.55
N THR A 81 0.91 -11.80 -9.28
CA THR A 81 0.91 -10.82 -8.23
C THR A 81 2.36 -10.36 -8.15
N ASP A 82 2.59 -9.14 -8.57
CA ASP A 82 3.92 -8.51 -8.49
C ASP A 82 4.46 -8.45 -7.05
N ILE A 83 3.73 -9.03 -6.09
CA ILE A 83 4.06 -9.02 -4.67
C ILE A 83 4.72 -10.34 -4.28
N ASP A 84 5.92 -10.27 -3.74
CA ASP A 84 6.62 -11.41 -3.19
C ASP A 84 5.92 -11.87 -1.89
N PRO A 85 5.41 -13.12 -1.83
CA PRO A 85 4.66 -13.58 -0.66
C PRO A 85 5.49 -13.71 0.63
N LYS A 86 6.82 -13.80 0.53
CA LYS A 86 7.70 -13.91 1.70
C LYS A 86 8.00 -12.55 2.33
N THR A 87 8.13 -11.51 1.50
CA THR A 87 8.56 -10.19 1.94
C THR A 87 7.43 -9.16 1.94
N ASN A 88 6.34 -9.45 1.25
CA ASN A 88 5.22 -8.54 1.01
C ASN A 88 5.66 -7.28 0.21
N LEU A 89 6.73 -7.40 -0.57
CA LEU A 89 7.25 -6.31 -1.40
C LEU A 89 6.76 -6.46 -2.84
N ASN A 90 6.41 -5.36 -3.46
CA ASN A 90 6.06 -5.30 -4.87
C ASN A 90 7.37 -5.24 -5.69
N ARG A 91 7.58 -6.24 -6.53
CA ARG A 91 8.79 -6.38 -7.37
C ARG A 91 9.05 -5.19 -8.31
N LYS A 92 8.00 -4.42 -8.63
CA LYS A 92 8.13 -3.22 -9.46
C LYS A 92 8.70 -2.01 -8.71
N TYR A 93 8.63 -2.03 -7.39
CA TYR A 93 9.10 -0.92 -6.57
C TYR A 93 10.58 -1.10 -6.21
N THR A 94 11.45 -0.68 -7.11
CA THR A 94 12.91 -0.70 -6.90
C THR A 94 13.45 0.73 -6.87
N LEU A 95 14.61 0.93 -6.26
CA LEU A 95 15.27 2.24 -6.30
C LEU A 95 15.72 2.61 -7.72
N ASP A 96 16.03 1.60 -8.56
CA ASP A 96 16.42 1.80 -9.95
C ASP A 96 15.27 2.33 -10.81
N ASN A 97 14.04 1.97 -10.47
CA ASN A 97 12.84 2.44 -11.19
C ASN A 97 12.27 3.74 -10.61
N PHE A 98 12.83 4.24 -9.51
CA PHE A 98 12.35 5.46 -8.87
C PHE A 98 12.85 6.68 -9.65
N VAL A 99 11.92 7.52 -10.08
CA VAL A 99 12.26 8.74 -10.84
C VAL A 99 12.72 9.83 -9.86
N VAL A 100 13.99 10.18 -9.94
CA VAL A 100 14.59 11.20 -9.08
C VAL A 100 14.48 12.58 -9.73
N GLY A 101 14.08 13.58 -8.97
CA GLY A 101 14.01 14.98 -9.36
C GLY A 101 14.23 15.88 -8.15
N SER A 102 14.23 17.19 -8.38
CA SER A 102 14.47 18.20 -7.33
C SER A 102 13.55 18.06 -6.12
N SER A 103 12.35 17.54 -6.35
CA SER A 103 11.31 17.40 -5.32
C SER A 103 11.51 16.20 -4.36
N ASN A 104 12.42 15.27 -4.68
CA ASN A 104 12.60 14.03 -3.91
C ASN A 104 14.07 13.57 -3.80
N GLU A 105 14.99 14.36 -4.32
CA GLU A 105 16.42 14.03 -4.36
C GLU A 105 16.98 13.72 -2.96
N LEU A 106 16.63 14.51 -1.95
CA LEU A 106 17.08 14.31 -0.58
C LEU A 106 16.57 12.97 -0.01
N ALA A 107 15.29 12.67 -0.23
CA ALA A 107 14.67 11.42 0.23
C ALA A 107 15.33 10.21 -0.46
N TYR A 108 15.59 10.30 -1.76
CA TYR A 108 16.28 9.26 -2.51
C TYR A 108 17.72 9.05 -2.01
N ALA A 109 18.49 10.14 -1.85
CA ALA A 109 19.89 10.06 -1.38
C ALA A 109 19.97 9.46 0.04
N ALA A 110 19.08 9.88 0.94
CA ALA A 110 18.99 9.31 2.30
C ALA A 110 18.64 7.81 2.24
N SER A 111 17.74 7.41 1.34
CA SER A 111 17.34 6.02 1.14
C SER A 111 18.53 5.15 0.68
N MET A 112 19.30 5.65 -0.27
CA MET A 112 20.52 4.98 -0.75
C MET A 112 21.56 4.84 0.36
N ALA A 113 21.76 5.89 1.17
CA ALA A 113 22.70 5.86 2.29
C ALA A 113 22.29 4.82 3.35
N VAL A 114 20.98 4.77 3.68
CA VAL A 114 20.43 3.78 4.64
C VAL A 114 20.61 2.36 4.10
N ALA A 115 20.26 2.11 2.82
CA ALA A 115 20.40 0.78 2.22
C ALA A 115 21.85 0.27 2.29
N LYS A 116 22.82 1.17 2.15
CA LYS A 116 24.25 0.83 2.19
C LYS A 116 24.79 0.64 3.62
N SER A 117 24.23 1.32 4.63
CA SER A 117 24.81 1.38 5.98
C SER A 117 23.73 1.28 7.08
N LEU A 118 23.11 0.10 7.16
CA LEU A 118 21.98 -0.16 8.07
C LEU A 118 22.33 0.09 9.54
N GLY A 119 21.48 0.83 10.22
CA GLY A 119 21.56 1.13 11.65
C GLY A 119 22.68 2.09 12.05
N LYS A 120 23.49 2.53 11.09
CA LYS A 120 24.65 3.41 11.33
C LYS A 120 24.41 4.85 10.88
N VAL A 121 23.66 5.01 9.80
CA VAL A 121 23.38 6.31 9.19
C VAL A 121 21.87 6.49 9.17
N TYR A 122 21.40 7.68 9.56
CA TYR A 122 19.99 8.05 9.45
C TYR A 122 19.02 7.01 10.06
N ASN A 123 19.11 6.81 11.36
CA ASN A 123 18.21 5.91 12.09
C ASN A 123 17.45 6.66 13.19
N PRO A 124 16.13 6.79 13.09
CA PRO A 124 15.28 6.35 11.99
C PRO A 124 15.45 7.21 10.72
N LEU A 125 15.04 6.66 9.58
CA LEU A 125 14.77 7.45 8.37
C LEU A 125 13.25 7.70 8.32
N PHE A 126 12.87 8.97 8.31
CA PHE A 126 11.46 9.38 8.27
C PHE A 126 11.20 10.12 6.95
N ILE A 127 10.37 9.54 6.10
CA ILE A 127 10.03 10.11 4.79
C ILE A 127 8.59 10.61 4.83
N TYR A 128 8.37 11.87 4.45
CA TYR A 128 7.02 12.38 4.44
C TYR A 128 6.68 13.11 3.13
N GLY A 129 5.38 13.21 2.86
CA GLY A 129 4.89 13.88 1.65
C GLY A 129 3.46 13.53 1.35
N GLY A 130 2.84 14.27 0.46
CA GLY A 130 1.45 14.09 0.07
C GLY A 130 1.14 12.69 -0.47
N VAL A 131 -0.14 12.42 -0.66
CA VAL A 131 -0.62 11.14 -1.23
C VAL A 131 -0.17 11.05 -2.69
N GLY A 132 0.29 9.86 -3.10
CA GLY A 132 0.66 9.58 -4.49
C GLY A 132 2.04 10.08 -4.92
N LEU A 133 2.86 10.63 -4.00
CA LEU A 133 4.18 11.16 -4.34
C LEU A 133 5.30 10.13 -4.36
N GLY A 134 5.00 8.84 -4.15
CA GLY A 134 5.98 7.76 -4.27
C GLY A 134 6.61 7.30 -2.97
N LYS A 135 6.09 7.67 -1.79
CA LYS A 135 6.61 7.22 -0.48
C LYS A 135 6.72 5.69 -0.41
N THR A 136 5.62 5.00 -0.67
CA THR A 136 5.54 3.52 -0.67
C THR A 136 6.56 2.90 -1.62
N HIS A 137 6.70 3.47 -2.84
CA HIS A 137 7.70 3.02 -3.81
C HIS A 137 9.11 3.13 -3.22
N LEU A 138 9.43 4.29 -2.65
CA LEU A 138 10.75 4.53 -2.08
C LEU A 138 11.05 3.57 -0.90
N LEU A 139 10.08 3.38 0.02
CA LEU A 139 10.22 2.47 1.16
C LEU A 139 10.47 1.02 0.69
N GLN A 140 9.67 0.55 -0.27
CA GLN A 140 9.84 -0.81 -0.80
C GLN A 140 11.11 -0.95 -1.64
N GLY A 141 11.49 0.10 -2.36
CA GLY A 141 12.74 0.15 -3.09
C GLY A 141 13.96 0.04 -2.18
N ILE A 142 13.92 0.67 -0.99
CA ILE A 142 14.97 0.49 0.02
C ILE A 142 15.04 -1.00 0.44
N ALA A 143 13.91 -1.61 0.73
CA ALA A 143 13.84 -3.02 1.14
C ALA A 143 14.40 -3.95 0.06
N ASP A 144 13.99 -3.74 -1.20
CA ASP A 144 14.49 -4.49 -2.35
C ASP A 144 16.01 -4.36 -2.47
N LYS A 145 16.55 -3.14 -2.38
CA LYS A 145 17.98 -2.86 -2.47
C LYS A 145 18.76 -3.56 -1.35
N ILE A 146 18.24 -3.50 -0.10
CA ILE A 146 18.88 -4.17 1.04
C ILE A 146 18.94 -5.68 0.80
N LEU A 147 17.85 -6.30 0.34
CA LEU A 147 17.78 -7.74 0.10
C LEU A 147 18.68 -8.17 -1.05
N LYS A 148 18.82 -7.35 -2.09
CA LYS A 148 19.75 -7.61 -3.21
C LYS A 148 21.20 -7.60 -2.74
N ASP A 149 21.55 -6.61 -1.90
CA ASP A 149 22.93 -6.45 -1.41
C ASP A 149 23.24 -7.42 -0.26
N ASN A 150 22.22 -7.79 0.53
CA ASN A 150 22.36 -8.61 1.74
C ASN A 150 21.15 -9.55 1.88
N PRO A 151 21.12 -10.69 1.17
CA PRO A 151 19.96 -11.59 1.16
C PRO A 151 19.57 -12.20 2.52
N ASP A 152 20.51 -12.25 3.46
CA ASP A 152 20.30 -12.82 4.80
C ASP A 152 19.60 -11.87 5.77
N LYS A 153 19.41 -10.60 5.38
CA LYS A 153 18.79 -9.61 6.26
C LYS A 153 17.28 -9.90 6.43
N LYS A 154 16.86 -9.85 7.67
CA LYS A 154 15.45 -10.04 8.04
C LYS A 154 14.73 -8.70 8.00
N ILE A 155 13.99 -8.46 6.93
CA ILE A 155 13.21 -7.22 6.74
C ILE A 155 11.75 -7.49 7.00
N ILE A 156 11.06 -6.52 7.55
CA ILE A 156 9.60 -6.50 7.55
C ILE A 156 9.12 -5.14 7.02
N TYR A 157 8.28 -5.19 6.01
CA TYR A 157 7.54 -4.03 5.49
C TYR A 157 6.07 -4.24 5.79
N LEU A 158 5.43 -3.23 6.38
CA LEU A 158 3.99 -3.27 6.62
C LEU A 158 3.39 -1.86 6.68
N PRO A 159 2.16 -1.70 6.16
CA PRO A 159 1.38 -0.50 6.44
C PRO A 159 1.06 -0.40 7.94
N ALA A 160 1.04 0.80 8.49
CA ALA A 160 0.74 1.01 9.91
C ALA A 160 -0.66 0.48 10.30
N GLU A 161 -1.63 0.53 9.39
CA GLU A 161 -2.96 -0.07 9.62
C GLU A 161 -2.88 -1.56 9.92
N LYS A 162 -2.06 -2.30 9.14
CA LYS A 162 -1.85 -3.73 9.36
C LYS A 162 -1.15 -3.98 10.70
N MET A 163 -0.13 -3.16 11.03
CA MET A 163 0.54 -3.26 12.32
C MET A 163 -0.45 -3.05 13.49
N VAL A 164 -1.29 -2.02 13.40
CA VAL A 164 -2.33 -1.72 14.40
C VAL A 164 -3.27 -2.94 14.56
N THR A 165 -3.71 -3.51 13.45
CA THR A 165 -4.60 -4.69 13.46
C THR A 165 -3.93 -5.87 14.18
N GLU A 166 -2.69 -6.19 13.81
CA GLU A 166 -1.93 -7.28 14.45
C GLU A 166 -1.74 -7.06 15.96
N LEU A 167 -1.47 -5.82 16.37
CA LEU A 167 -1.30 -5.46 17.79
C LEU A 167 -2.62 -5.58 18.55
N ILE A 168 -3.73 -5.09 18.01
CA ILE A 168 -5.06 -5.19 18.63
C ILE A 168 -5.46 -6.66 18.78
N GLU A 169 -5.26 -7.47 17.74
CA GLU A 169 -5.53 -8.91 17.79
C GLU A 169 -4.64 -9.61 18.82
N GLY A 170 -3.36 -9.24 18.86
CA GLY A 170 -2.42 -9.76 19.86
C GLY A 170 -2.85 -9.44 21.30
N ILE A 171 -3.38 -8.24 21.55
CA ILE A 171 -3.92 -7.85 22.86
C ILE A 171 -5.14 -8.70 23.20
N LYS A 172 -6.10 -8.82 22.28
CA LYS A 172 -7.33 -9.61 22.47
C LYS A 172 -7.04 -11.07 22.76
N ASN A 173 -6.08 -11.63 22.06
CA ASN A 173 -5.72 -13.05 22.13
C ASN A 173 -4.63 -13.34 23.18
N LYS A 174 -4.13 -12.32 23.88
CA LYS A 174 -3.03 -12.42 24.87
C LYS A 174 -1.70 -12.88 24.24
N THR A 175 -1.48 -12.60 22.95
CA THR A 175 -0.27 -12.97 22.20
C THR A 175 0.54 -11.73 21.78
N VAL A 176 0.33 -10.59 22.43
CA VAL A 176 1.02 -9.33 22.08
C VAL A 176 2.55 -9.47 22.18
N GLU A 177 3.06 -10.28 23.09
CA GLU A 177 4.51 -10.50 23.23
C GLU A 177 5.09 -11.27 22.04
N GLU A 178 4.31 -12.15 21.42
CA GLU A 178 4.72 -12.83 20.17
C GLU A 178 4.83 -11.82 19.02
N VAL A 179 3.88 -10.90 18.92
CA VAL A 179 3.89 -9.83 17.88
C VAL A 179 5.11 -8.92 18.11
N LYS A 180 5.36 -8.50 19.35
CA LYS A 180 6.54 -7.69 19.70
C LYS A 180 7.84 -8.43 19.35
N THR A 181 7.92 -9.72 19.67
CA THR A 181 9.08 -10.56 19.36
C THR A 181 9.28 -10.69 17.84
N LYS A 182 8.20 -10.90 17.10
CA LYS A 182 8.21 -10.95 15.62
C LYS A 182 8.89 -9.71 15.04
N TYR A 183 8.56 -8.52 15.55
CA TYR A 183 9.15 -7.26 15.07
C TYR A 183 10.60 -7.10 15.57
N ALA A 184 10.85 -7.39 16.84
CA ALA A 184 12.17 -7.24 17.48
C ALA A 184 13.26 -8.13 16.88
N GLN A 185 12.90 -9.23 16.22
CA GLN A 185 13.81 -10.15 15.54
C GLN A 185 14.25 -9.66 14.16
N LYS A 186 13.73 -8.53 13.69
CA LYS A 186 14.07 -8.01 12.36
C LYS A 186 15.33 -7.16 12.39
N ASP A 187 16.05 -7.15 11.29
CA ASP A 187 17.17 -6.23 11.07
C ASP A 187 16.71 -4.88 10.58
N VAL A 188 15.57 -4.87 9.86
CA VAL A 188 14.98 -3.64 9.31
C VAL A 188 13.47 -3.68 9.53
N LEU A 189 12.94 -2.63 10.16
CA LEU A 189 11.51 -2.40 10.31
C LEU A 189 11.11 -1.22 9.43
N ILE A 190 10.22 -1.47 8.48
CA ILE A 190 9.68 -0.44 7.59
C ILE A 190 8.17 -0.32 7.84
N VAL A 191 7.72 0.84 8.28
CA VAL A 191 6.29 1.09 8.55
C VAL A 191 5.81 2.24 7.67
N ASP A 192 4.87 1.92 6.80
CA ASP A 192 4.29 2.88 5.86
C ASP A 192 3.05 3.55 6.48
N ASP A 193 2.93 4.86 6.26
CA ASP A 193 1.79 5.67 6.69
C ASP A 193 1.56 5.64 8.22
N ILE A 194 2.60 6.02 8.98
CA ILE A 194 2.61 5.98 10.46
C ILE A 194 1.50 6.82 11.11
N GLN A 195 0.89 7.76 10.37
CA GLN A 195 -0.24 8.57 10.89
C GLN A 195 -1.44 7.70 11.29
N PHE A 196 -1.55 6.47 10.82
CA PHE A 196 -2.62 5.54 11.22
C PHE A 196 -2.47 5.01 12.66
N LEU A 197 -1.36 5.30 13.35
CA LEU A 197 -1.24 5.08 14.80
C LEU A 197 -1.97 6.16 15.62
N ALA A 198 -2.41 7.25 14.99
CA ALA A 198 -3.04 8.38 15.70
C ALA A 198 -4.24 7.92 16.55
N ALA A 199 -4.37 8.47 17.73
CA ALA A 199 -5.45 8.21 18.70
C ALA A 199 -5.58 6.74 19.15
N LYS A 200 -4.50 5.96 19.07
CA LYS A 200 -4.47 4.55 19.50
C LYS A 200 -3.40 4.35 20.57
N GLU A 201 -3.61 4.93 21.75
CA GLU A 201 -2.64 5.03 22.83
C GLU A 201 -1.92 3.71 23.14
N THR A 202 -2.68 2.65 23.44
CA THR A 202 -2.10 1.32 23.73
C THR A 202 -1.18 0.83 22.59
N THR A 203 -1.59 1.04 21.35
CA THR A 203 -0.77 0.65 20.18
C THR A 203 0.49 1.51 20.08
N GLN A 204 0.38 2.82 20.40
CA GLN A 204 1.52 3.72 20.43
C GLN A 204 2.53 3.32 21.53
N ASP A 205 2.05 2.90 22.71
CA ASP A 205 2.90 2.37 23.79
C ASP A 205 3.73 1.16 23.31
N ILE A 206 3.05 0.20 22.69
CA ILE A 206 3.69 -1.02 22.22
C ILE A 206 4.68 -0.69 21.08
N PHE A 207 4.28 0.20 20.19
CA PHE A 207 5.16 0.64 19.10
C PHE A 207 6.39 1.36 19.64
N PHE A 208 6.22 2.23 20.64
CA PHE A 208 7.33 2.93 21.30
C PHE A 208 8.34 1.95 21.92
N ALA A 209 7.84 0.93 22.63
CA ALA A 209 8.70 -0.12 23.21
C ALA A 209 9.45 -0.90 22.13
N THR A 210 8.75 -1.26 21.03
CA THR A 210 9.33 -1.97 19.88
C THR A 210 10.41 -1.11 19.20
N PHE A 211 10.09 0.17 18.98
CA PHE A 211 11.02 1.14 18.38
C PHE A 211 12.31 1.23 19.20
N ASN A 212 12.18 1.46 20.53
CA ASN A 212 13.35 1.57 21.40
C ASN A 212 14.20 0.29 21.43
N ASN A 213 13.55 -0.88 21.43
CA ASN A 213 14.26 -2.17 21.37
C ASN A 213 15.12 -2.28 20.10
N LEU A 214 14.53 -1.97 18.93
CA LEU A 214 15.23 -2.01 17.66
C LEU A 214 16.35 -0.96 17.59
N TYR A 215 16.03 0.27 18.00
CA TYR A 215 16.96 1.41 17.97
C TYR A 215 18.22 1.12 18.83
N ASN A 216 18.02 0.64 20.06
CA ASN A 216 19.12 0.33 20.99
C ASN A 216 20.00 -0.84 20.50
N ARG A 217 19.47 -1.68 19.61
CA ARG A 217 20.20 -2.80 18.99
C ARG A 217 20.78 -2.42 17.61
N ASN A 218 20.77 -1.13 17.27
CA ASN A 218 21.22 -0.61 15.99
C ASN A 218 20.53 -1.27 14.78
N LYS A 219 19.26 -1.65 14.95
CA LYS A 219 18.43 -2.15 13.84
C LYS A 219 17.85 -0.95 13.11
N GLN A 220 17.75 -1.04 11.78
CA GLN A 220 17.26 0.08 10.98
C GLN A 220 15.76 0.22 11.12
N ILE A 221 15.31 1.45 11.30
CA ILE A 221 13.89 1.82 11.32
C ILE A 221 13.64 2.82 10.18
N ILE A 222 12.63 2.57 9.37
CA ILE A 222 12.23 3.44 8.26
C ILE A 222 10.74 3.67 8.37
N LEU A 223 10.31 4.92 8.32
CA LEU A 223 8.92 5.31 8.52
C LEU A 223 8.47 6.22 7.38
N SER A 224 7.21 6.13 7.01
CA SER A 224 6.62 7.16 6.16
C SER A 224 5.39 7.81 6.79
N SER A 225 5.03 8.99 6.27
CA SER A 225 3.84 9.73 6.70
C SER A 225 3.35 10.68 5.60
N ASP A 226 2.10 11.14 5.76
CA ASP A 226 1.55 12.20 4.90
C ASP A 226 2.05 13.59 5.29
N ARG A 227 2.66 13.74 6.50
CA ARG A 227 3.11 15.02 7.06
C ARG A 227 4.33 14.83 7.98
N PRO A 228 5.10 15.90 8.28
CA PRO A 228 6.27 15.78 9.16
C PRO A 228 5.87 15.42 10.60
N PRO A 229 6.81 14.86 11.41
CA PRO A 229 6.51 14.41 12.78
C PRO A 229 5.80 15.45 13.65
N LYS A 230 6.24 16.70 13.60
CA LYS A 230 5.63 17.81 14.39
C LYS A 230 4.15 18.04 14.07
N ALA A 231 3.73 17.76 12.84
CA ALA A 231 2.35 17.95 12.39
C ALA A 231 1.45 16.73 12.61
N LEU A 232 1.98 15.65 13.20
CA LEU A 232 1.19 14.45 13.50
C LEU A 232 0.32 14.69 14.73
N SER A 233 -0.94 15.02 14.53
CA SER A 233 -1.92 15.14 15.62
C SER A 233 -2.21 13.78 16.23
N ALA A 234 -2.48 13.74 17.54
CA ALA A 234 -2.82 12.52 18.28
C ALA A 234 -1.77 11.39 18.20
N ILE A 235 -0.52 11.76 17.93
CA ILE A 235 0.67 10.94 18.15
C ILE A 235 1.40 11.53 19.36
N GLU A 236 1.82 10.67 20.28
CA GLU A 236 2.48 11.09 21.52
C GLU A 236 3.82 11.78 21.25
N GLU A 237 4.13 12.79 22.06
CA GLU A 237 5.35 13.60 21.93
C GLU A 237 6.64 12.76 22.02
N ARG A 238 6.64 11.70 22.86
CA ARG A 238 7.80 10.80 22.95
C ARG A 238 8.08 10.05 21.64
N LEU A 239 7.03 9.68 20.86
CA LEU A 239 7.19 9.07 19.53
C LEU A 239 7.67 10.11 18.52
N LYS A 240 7.08 11.31 18.52
CA LYS A 240 7.52 12.40 17.63
C LYS A 240 9.00 12.71 17.82
N SER A 241 9.43 12.82 19.09
CA SER A 241 10.84 13.03 19.43
C SER A 241 11.75 11.91 18.86
N ARG A 242 11.29 10.66 18.93
CA ARG A 242 12.04 9.53 18.33
C ARG A 242 12.12 9.63 16.82
N PHE A 243 11.03 10.04 16.17
CA PHE A 243 10.99 10.21 14.70
C PHE A 243 11.96 11.32 14.26
N GLU A 244 12.07 12.37 15.07
CA GLU A 244 12.97 13.52 14.82
C GLU A 244 14.44 13.22 15.13
N GLY A 245 14.72 12.17 15.88
CA GLY A 245 16.08 11.81 16.27
C GLY A 245 16.97 11.30 15.15
N GLY A 246 16.39 11.06 13.97
CA GLY A 246 17.12 10.58 12.79
C GLY A 246 17.11 11.59 11.65
N MET A 247 16.95 11.07 10.43
CA MET A 247 16.87 11.89 9.21
C MET A 247 15.40 12.03 8.80
N ILE A 248 14.98 13.26 8.60
CA ILE A 248 13.66 13.57 8.04
C ILE A 248 13.86 14.06 6.61
N ALA A 249 13.20 13.43 5.66
CA ALA A 249 13.27 13.80 4.24
C ALA A 249 11.87 13.95 3.67
N ASP A 250 11.65 15.03 2.94
CA ASP A 250 10.36 15.29 2.31
C ASP A 250 10.32 14.84 0.86
N ILE A 251 9.12 14.53 0.41
CA ILE A 251 8.82 14.35 -1.02
C ILE A 251 7.74 15.36 -1.38
N ASN A 252 8.12 16.29 -2.23
CA ASN A 252 7.23 17.37 -2.68
C ASN A 252 6.59 17.03 -4.03
N ILE A 253 5.66 17.87 -4.46
CA ILE A 253 5.02 17.73 -5.77
C ILE A 253 6.10 17.82 -6.85
N PRO A 254 6.20 16.82 -7.73
CA PRO A 254 7.24 16.81 -8.76
C PRO A 254 7.05 17.94 -9.77
N ASP A 255 8.15 18.49 -10.21
CA ASP A 255 8.17 19.47 -11.27
C ASP A 255 7.74 18.84 -12.62
N TYR A 256 7.61 19.66 -13.63
CA TYR A 256 7.14 19.23 -14.96
C TYR A 256 8.07 18.15 -15.56
N GLU A 257 9.36 18.34 -15.42
CA GLU A 257 10.36 17.42 -16.00
C GLU A 257 10.30 16.05 -15.31
N THR A 258 10.22 16.02 -13.99
CA THR A 258 10.05 14.78 -13.21
C THR A 258 8.76 14.06 -13.58
N ARG A 259 7.68 14.80 -13.80
CA ARG A 259 6.40 14.20 -14.23
C ARG A 259 6.48 13.57 -15.61
N LEU A 260 7.21 14.19 -16.53
CA LEU A 260 7.47 13.60 -17.85
C LEU A 260 8.27 12.28 -17.76
N UNK A 261 9.01 12.28 -16.97
CA UNK A 261 9.79 11.16 -16.74
C UNK A 261 9.03 10.02 -16.16
N UNK A 262 8.16 10.38 -15.48
CA UNK A 262 7.33 9.45 -14.92
C UNK A 262 6.38 8.90 -15.92
N UNK A 263 6.04 9.64 -16.86
CA UNK A 263 5.25 9.27 -17.90
C UNK A 263 5.91 8.44 -18.91
N UNK A 264 7.08 8.75 -18.99
CA UNK A 264 7.90 8.09 -19.90
C UNK A 264 8.30 6.76 -19.41
N GLY A 265 8.65 6.49 -18.25
CA GLY A 265 8.93 5.21 -17.59
C GLY A 265 7.76 4.25 -17.60
N TYR A 266 6.56 4.74 -17.47
CA TYR A 266 5.34 3.93 -17.61
C TYR A 266 5.14 3.38 -19.03
N SER A 267 5.64 4.10 -20.02
CA SER A 267 5.55 3.68 -21.44
C SER A 267 6.54 2.56 -21.79
N LYS A 268 7.76 2.66 -21.33
CA LYS A 268 8.81 1.63 -21.59
C LYS A 268 8.43 0.24 -21.05
N ASN A 269 7.73 0.18 -19.93
CA ASN A 269 7.31 -1.10 -19.34
C ASN A 269 6.13 -1.77 -20.06
N LYS A 270 5.49 -1.08 -21.01
CA LYS A 270 4.37 -1.66 -21.81
C LYS A 270 4.84 -2.31 -23.12
N ASP A 271 5.98 -1.89 -23.63
CA ASP A 271 6.47 -2.34 -24.94
C ASP A 271 7.40 -3.58 -24.84
N GLU A 272 7.71 -4.04 -23.62
CA GLU A 272 8.56 -5.22 -23.38
C GLU A 272 7.77 -6.48 -22.97
N LYS A 273 6.45 -6.55 -23.24
CA LYS A 273 5.63 -7.75 -23.01
C LYS A 273 5.07 -8.28 -24.31
#